data_bc0accfa24d42abcc97eea598a343aea
#
_entry.id   bc0accfa24d42abcc97eea598a343aea
#
_cell.length_a   1.000
_cell.length_b   1.000
_cell.length_c   1.000
_cell.angle_alpha   90.00
_cell.angle_beta   90.00
_cell.angle_gamma   90.00
#
_symmetry.space_group_name_H-M   'P 1'
#
loop_
_entity.id
_entity.type
_entity.pdbx_description
1 polymer ?
#
loop_
_entity_poly.entity_id
_entity_poly.type
_entity_poly.pdbx_seq_one_letter_code
_entity_poly.pdbx_strand_id
1 'polypeptide(L)'
;MQNPFAHRHDAPVALITITVMLGLIMAIIDSTIVNVAINTIGGNLGASVDEVSWVATGYILANVLVMPLNGWLTAFLGRKRFYAASLAVFTVASLLCGTATNITQLVIYRIIQGIGGGALQPTAQAIMFETYPPEKRGNAMAIFGMGAMVGPAIGPTLGGYIVDNATWQIIFLINIPIGVVAFIMTMMFIPDPKYIERPKVGVDWIGLGLM
;
A
#
# COMPACT_ATOMS: atom_id res chain seq x y z
N MET A 1 -25.80 -17.15 -23.80
CA MET A 1 -24.66 -16.22 -23.70
C MET A 1 -23.73 -16.75 -22.63
N GLN A 2 -22.59 -17.29 -22.99
CA GLN A 2 -21.60 -17.76 -22.01
C GLN A 2 -20.99 -16.52 -21.33
N ASN A 3 -21.01 -16.51 -20.00
CA ASN A 3 -20.43 -15.44 -19.20
C ASN A 3 -18.90 -15.41 -19.42
N PRO A 4 -18.32 -14.38 -20.06
CA PRO A 4 -16.89 -14.32 -20.35
C PRO A 4 -16.03 -14.20 -19.08
N PHE A 5 -16.64 -14.02 -17.91
CA PHE A 5 -15.99 -13.93 -16.61
C PHE A 5 -15.96 -15.25 -15.81
N ALA A 6 -16.44 -16.37 -16.41
CA ALA A 6 -16.47 -17.68 -15.78
C ALA A 6 -15.13 -18.40 -15.83
N HIS A 7 -14.00 -17.69 -15.83
CA HIS A 7 -12.71 -18.34 -15.56
C HIS A 7 -12.61 -18.55 -14.04
N ARG A 8 -12.88 -19.80 -13.62
CA ARG A 8 -12.57 -20.31 -12.27
C ARG A 8 -11.15 -19.87 -11.92
N HIS A 9 -11.03 -18.96 -10.98
CA HIS A 9 -9.81 -18.80 -10.22
C HIS A 9 -9.63 -20.06 -9.41
N ASP A 10 -8.54 -20.79 -9.62
CA ASP A 10 -8.22 -21.98 -8.82
C ASP A 10 -8.01 -21.63 -7.34
N ALA A 11 -7.82 -20.34 -7.03
CA ALA A 11 -7.70 -19.84 -5.66
C ALA A 11 -9.07 -19.45 -5.08
N PRO A 12 -9.38 -19.85 -3.83
CA PRO A 12 -10.60 -19.43 -3.14
C PRO A 12 -10.68 -17.91 -3.03
N VAL A 13 -11.87 -17.35 -3.32
CA VAL A 13 -12.16 -15.89 -3.20
C VAL A 13 -11.71 -15.34 -1.85
N ALA A 14 -11.89 -16.12 -0.77
CA ALA A 14 -11.47 -15.74 0.57
C ALA A 14 -9.95 -15.50 0.68
N LEU A 15 -9.12 -16.34 0.05
CA LEU A 15 -7.66 -16.17 0.10
C LEU A 15 -7.21 -14.94 -0.69
N ILE A 16 -7.82 -14.66 -1.84
CA ILE A 16 -7.55 -13.43 -2.60
C ILE A 16 -7.93 -12.22 -1.75
N THR A 17 -9.11 -12.25 -1.12
CA THR A 17 -9.58 -11.18 -0.24
C THR A 17 -8.60 -10.92 0.91
N ILE A 18 -8.20 -11.96 1.65
CA ILE A 18 -7.24 -11.84 2.75
C ILE A 18 -5.93 -11.26 2.25
N THR A 19 -5.43 -11.73 1.11
CA THR A 19 -4.17 -11.26 0.50
C THR A 19 -4.19 -9.75 0.27
N VAL A 20 -5.22 -9.25 -0.41
CA VAL A 20 -5.28 -7.82 -0.74
C VAL A 20 -5.59 -6.96 0.48
N MET A 21 -6.37 -7.49 1.43
CA MET A 21 -6.68 -6.81 2.69
C MET A 21 -5.46 -6.66 3.59
N LEU A 22 -4.55 -7.64 3.63
CA LEU A 22 -3.29 -7.53 4.36
C LEU A 22 -2.45 -6.35 3.86
N GLY A 23 -2.26 -6.22 2.54
CA GLY A 23 -1.52 -5.11 1.95
C GLY A 23 -2.20 -3.76 2.18
N LEU A 24 -3.54 -3.70 2.05
CA LEU A 24 -4.33 -2.49 2.30
C LEU A 24 -4.19 -2.04 3.76
N ILE A 25 -4.48 -2.94 4.71
CA ILE A 25 -4.47 -2.64 6.15
C ILE A 25 -3.07 -2.21 6.58
N MET A 26 -2.03 -2.90 6.11
CA MET A 26 -0.63 -2.55 6.38
C MET A 26 -0.33 -1.11 5.96
N ALA A 27 -0.67 -0.72 4.74
CA ALA A 27 -0.41 0.63 4.23
C ALA A 27 -1.19 1.71 5.00
N ILE A 28 -2.42 1.43 5.40
CA ILE A 28 -3.24 2.38 6.16
C ILE A 28 -2.77 2.49 7.61
N ILE A 29 -2.42 1.39 8.28
CA ILE A 29 -1.83 1.43 9.62
C ILE A 29 -0.52 2.22 9.59
N ASP A 30 0.38 1.95 8.63
CA ASP A 30 1.64 2.68 8.48
C ASP A 30 1.42 4.19 8.40
N SER A 31 0.47 4.65 7.58
CA SER A 31 0.18 6.08 7.43
C SER A 31 -0.37 6.73 8.70
N THR A 32 -1.14 6.00 9.49
CA THR A 32 -1.77 6.52 10.72
C THR A 32 -0.86 6.45 11.94
N ILE A 33 -0.07 5.38 12.04
CA ILE A 33 0.84 5.16 13.17
C ILE A 33 1.98 6.18 13.21
N VAL A 34 2.51 6.57 12.03
CA VAL A 34 3.60 7.56 11.91
C VAL A 34 3.16 8.93 12.42
N ASN A 35 1.91 9.32 12.20
CA ASN A 35 1.41 10.61 12.70
C ASN A 35 1.46 10.74 14.22
N VAL A 36 1.28 9.64 14.95
CA VAL A 36 1.40 9.62 16.41
C VAL A 36 2.86 9.71 16.87
N ALA A 37 3.75 9.04 16.14
CA ALA A 37 5.16 8.98 16.48
C ALA A 37 5.98 10.20 16.03
N ILE A 38 5.39 11.13 15.29
CA ILE A 38 6.12 12.20 14.59
C ILE A 38 6.96 13.06 15.54
N ASN A 39 6.43 13.40 16.72
CA ASN A 39 7.15 14.20 17.71
C ASN A 39 8.33 13.43 18.31
N THR A 40 8.14 12.15 18.61
CA THR A 40 9.21 11.27 19.14
C THR A 40 10.31 11.06 18.11
N ILE A 41 9.95 10.88 16.83
CA ILE A 41 10.91 10.78 15.72
C ILE A 41 11.73 12.07 15.62
N GLY A 42 11.07 13.23 15.62
CA GLY A 42 11.73 14.53 15.58
C GLY A 42 12.71 14.73 16.72
N GLY A 43 12.29 14.46 17.95
CA GLY A 43 13.14 14.55 19.14
C GLY A 43 14.33 13.63 19.10
N ASN A 44 14.16 12.36 18.69
CA ASN A 44 15.22 11.38 18.60
C ASN A 44 16.25 11.66 17.49
N LEU A 45 15.81 12.25 16.38
CA LEU A 45 16.68 12.58 15.24
C LEU A 45 17.20 14.02 15.28
N GLY A 46 16.86 14.80 16.32
CA GLY A 46 17.25 16.21 16.46
C GLY A 46 16.71 17.10 15.35
N ALA A 47 15.53 16.75 14.79
CA ALA A 47 14.93 17.42 13.67
C ALA A 47 13.97 18.55 14.14
N SER A 48 13.93 19.64 13.38
CA SER A 48 12.94 20.70 13.57
C SER A 48 11.53 20.20 13.21
N VAL A 49 10.49 20.96 13.64
CA VAL A 49 9.10 20.65 13.34
C VAL A 49 8.85 20.62 11.82
N ASP A 50 9.48 21.53 11.09
CA ASP A 50 9.34 21.59 9.63
C ASP A 50 9.99 20.37 8.95
N GLU A 51 11.16 19.96 9.39
CA GLU A 51 11.84 18.79 8.84
C GLU A 51 11.08 17.49 9.12
N VAL A 52 10.61 17.30 10.34
CA VAL A 52 9.91 16.06 10.68
C VAL A 52 8.55 15.95 9.99
N SER A 53 7.89 17.07 9.66
CA SER A 53 6.62 17.06 8.93
C SER A 53 6.75 16.43 7.53
N TRP A 54 7.94 16.50 6.92
CA TRP A 54 8.23 15.87 5.64
C TRP A 54 8.19 14.34 5.67
N VAL A 55 8.31 13.72 6.85
CA VAL A 55 8.17 12.26 7.02
C VAL A 55 6.77 11.80 6.61
N ALA A 56 5.73 12.54 6.98
CA ALA A 56 4.36 12.26 6.56
C ALA A 56 4.05 12.85 5.18
N THR A 57 4.41 14.11 4.93
CA THR A 57 4.12 14.83 3.69
C THR A 57 4.79 14.18 2.48
N GLY A 58 6.06 13.80 2.58
CA GLY A 58 6.79 13.14 1.50
C GLY A 58 6.16 11.80 1.09
N TYR A 59 5.70 11.03 2.07
CA TYR A 59 4.95 9.80 1.82
C TYR A 59 3.63 10.07 1.07
N ILE A 60 2.83 11.05 1.54
CA ILE A 60 1.54 11.39 0.93
C ILE A 60 1.73 11.91 -0.50
N LEU A 61 2.69 12.81 -0.73
CA LEU A 61 2.99 13.33 -2.06
C LEU A 61 3.37 12.21 -3.04
N ALA A 62 4.24 11.29 -2.62
CA ALA A 62 4.62 10.15 -3.44
C ALA A 62 3.42 9.23 -3.76
N ASN A 63 2.53 8.99 -2.79
CA ASN A 63 1.28 8.26 -3.02
C ASN A 63 0.41 8.94 -4.08
N VAL A 64 0.17 10.24 -3.95
CA VAL A 64 -0.67 11.02 -4.88
C VAL A 64 -0.11 10.99 -6.29
N LEU A 65 1.22 11.08 -6.44
CA LEU A 65 1.89 11.02 -7.75
C LEU A 65 1.75 9.67 -8.45
N VAL A 66 1.69 8.58 -7.69
CA VAL A 66 1.55 7.22 -8.25
C VAL A 66 0.10 6.86 -8.59
N MET A 67 -0.89 7.43 -7.89
CA MET A 67 -2.30 7.09 -8.09
C MET A 67 -2.79 7.22 -9.54
N PRO A 68 -2.51 8.29 -10.29
CA PRO A 68 -2.93 8.42 -11.68
C PRO A 68 -2.26 7.40 -12.61
N LEU A 69 -1.04 6.99 -12.27
CA LEU A 69 -0.27 6.01 -13.06
C LEU A 69 -0.76 4.56 -12.88
N ASN A 70 -1.59 4.30 -11.89
CA ASN A 70 -2.00 2.95 -11.50
C ASN A 70 -2.64 2.16 -12.64
N GLY A 71 -3.52 2.79 -13.40
CA GLY A 71 -4.17 2.15 -14.56
C GLY A 71 -3.16 1.74 -15.62
N TRP A 72 -2.26 2.65 -15.98
CA TRP A 72 -1.23 2.40 -16.97
C TRP A 72 -0.22 1.33 -16.50
N LEU A 73 0.29 1.46 -15.27
CA LEU A 73 1.24 0.51 -14.70
C LEU A 73 0.63 -0.89 -14.56
N THR A 74 -0.64 -0.99 -14.17
CA THR A 74 -1.37 -2.25 -14.11
C THR A 74 -1.51 -2.90 -15.49
N ALA A 75 -1.79 -2.11 -16.52
CA ALA A 75 -1.90 -2.62 -17.89
C ALA A 75 -0.52 -3.02 -18.47
N PHE A 76 0.54 -2.28 -18.12
CA PHE A 76 1.89 -2.53 -18.62
C PHE A 76 2.56 -3.75 -17.97
N LEU A 77 2.54 -3.84 -16.64
CA LEU A 77 3.22 -4.89 -15.86
C LEU A 77 2.34 -6.14 -15.63
N GLY A 78 1.02 -5.99 -15.77
CA GLY A 78 0.06 -6.96 -15.27
C GLY A 78 -0.27 -6.70 -13.79
N ARG A 79 -1.51 -7.01 -13.41
CA ARG A 79 -2.03 -6.68 -12.07
C ARG A 79 -1.28 -7.37 -10.92
N LYS A 80 -1.06 -8.66 -11.05
CA LYS A 80 -0.33 -9.47 -10.07
C LYS A 80 1.07 -8.93 -9.82
N ARG A 81 1.83 -8.73 -10.91
CA ARG A 81 3.23 -8.28 -10.82
C ARG A 81 3.31 -6.85 -10.27
N PHE A 82 2.41 -5.98 -10.70
CA PHE A 82 2.38 -4.61 -10.21
C PHE A 82 2.06 -4.54 -8.73
N TYR A 83 1.04 -5.27 -8.26
CA TYR A 83 0.70 -5.34 -6.84
C TYR A 83 1.83 -5.95 -6.00
N ALA A 84 2.44 -7.04 -6.47
CA ALA A 84 3.59 -7.65 -5.80
C ALA A 84 4.80 -6.71 -5.74
N ALA A 85 5.12 -6.01 -6.84
CA ALA A 85 6.20 -5.02 -6.86
C ALA A 85 5.93 -3.88 -5.87
N SER A 86 4.69 -3.39 -5.80
CA SER A 86 4.29 -2.34 -4.86
C SER A 86 4.44 -2.79 -3.41
N LEU A 87 4.03 -4.03 -3.08
CA LEU A 87 4.26 -4.62 -1.76
C LEU A 87 5.76 -4.76 -1.44
N ALA A 88 6.56 -5.20 -2.41
CA ALA A 88 8.01 -5.34 -2.23
C ALA A 88 8.67 -3.98 -1.99
N VAL A 89 8.37 -2.97 -2.81
CA VAL A 89 8.90 -1.60 -2.64
C VAL A 89 8.50 -1.04 -1.28
N PHE A 90 7.21 -1.16 -0.90
CA PHE A 90 6.72 -0.69 0.38
C PHE A 90 7.44 -1.37 1.55
N THR A 91 7.57 -2.70 1.52
CA THR A 91 8.18 -3.50 2.60
C THR A 91 9.66 -3.22 2.76
N VAL A 92 10.41 -3.15 1.64
CA VAL A 92 11.84 -2.82 1.64
C VAL A 92 12.06 -1.38 2.12
N ALA A 93 11.27 -0.42 1.63
CA ALA A 93 11.36 0.95 2.10
C ALA A 93 11.00 1.09 3.58
N SER A 94 10.04 0.29 4.08
CA SER A 94 9.71 0.23 5.51
C SER A 94 10.90 -0.26 6.35
N LEU A 95 11.61 -1.29 5.87
CA LEU A 95 12.87 -1.73 6.52
C LEU A 95 13.90 -0.59 6.56
N LEU A 96 14.08 0.11 5.44
CA LEU A 96 15.01 1.25 5.38
C LEU A 96 14.59 2.38 6.33
N CYS A 97 13.28 2.69 6.43
CA CYS A 97 12.78 3.66 7.42
C CYS A 97 13.13 3.25 8.85
N GLY A 98 12.99 1.97 9.19
CA GLY A 98 13.36 1.44 10.50
C GLY A 98 14.86 1.46 10.80
N THR A 99 15.72 1.63 9.80
CA THR A 99 17.19 1.74 9.94
C THR A 99 17.72 3.16 9.77
N ALA A 100 16.86 4.14 9.56
CA ALA A 100 17.27 5.53 9.34
C ALA A 100 17.96 6.12 10.56
N THR A 101 19.09 6.80 10.35
CA THR A 101 19.92 7.41 11.39
C THR A 101 19.82 8.92 11.45
N ASN A 102 19.19 9.54 10.46
CA ASN A 102 18.92 10.98 10.40
C ASN A 102 17.61 11.26 9.64
N ILE A 103 17.11 12.48 9.81
CA ILE A 103 15.81 12.88 9.27
C ILE A 103 15.76 12.85 7.73
N THR A 104 16.84 13.26 7.07
CA THR A 104 16.91 13.28 5.60
C THR A 104 16.78 11.88 5.01
N GLN A 105 17.48 10.90 5.59
CA GLN A 105 17.33 9.48 5.19
C GLN A 105 15.90 9.00 5.38
N LEU A 106 15.31 9.29 6.53
CA LEU A 106 13.95 8.88 6.82
C LEU A 106 12.97 9.46 5.80
N VAL A 107 13.07 10.75 5.49
CA VAL A 107 12.20 11.41 4.49
C VAL A 107 12.37 10.76 3.10
N ILE A 108 13.60 10.51 2.65
CA ILE A 108 13.86 9.84 1.36
C ILE A 108 13.23 8.44 1.35
N TYR A 109 13.41 7.66 2.40
CA TYR A 109 12.84 6.32 2.50
C TYR A 109 11.32 6.34 2.55
N ARG A 110 10.72 7.35 3.19
CA ARG A 110 9.27 7.57 3.21
C ARG A 110 8.73 7.91 1.82
N ILE A 111 9.44 8.70 1.02
CA ILE A 111 9.07 8.96 -0.38
C ILE A 111 9.07 7.65 -1.18
N ILE A 112 10.12 6.83 -1.06
CA ILE A 112 10.19 5.52 -1.73
C ILE A 112 9.06 4.60 -1.26
N GLN A 113 8.78 4.57 0.05
CA GLN A 113 7.67 3.81 0.62
C GLN A 113 6.32 4.28 0.07
N GLY A 114 6.14 5.60 -0.08
CA GLY A 114 4.97 6.22 -0.69
C GLY A 114 4.74 5.79 -2.14
N ILE A 115 5.80 5.63 -2.94
CA ILE A 115 5.68 5.10 -4.30
C ILE A 115 5.07 3.69 -4.29
N GLY A 116 5.52 2.81 -3.38
CA GLY A 116 4.90 1.50 -3.20
C GLY A 116 3.46 1.59 -2.68
N GLY A 117 3.23 2.41 -1.66
CA GLY A 117 1.95 2.57 -0.97
C GLY A 117 0.83 3.08 -1.87
N GLY A 118 1.11 4.06 -2.76
CA GLY A 118 0.14 4.69 -3.65
C GLY A 118 -0.54 3.74 -4.64
N ALA A 119 0.08 2.61 -4.89
CA ALA A 119 -0.48 1.56 -5.73
C ALA A 119 -1.36 0.56 -4.95
N LEU A 120 -1.12 0.37 -3.65
CA LEU A 120 -1.73 -0.73 -2.89
C LEU A 120 -3.23 -0.60 -2.77
N GLN A 121 -3.74 0.58 -2.38
CA GLN A 121 -5.16 0.78 -2.14
C GLN A 121 -6.00 0.67 -3.43
N PRO A 122 -5.73 1.40 -4.52
CA PRO A 122 -6.53 1.32 -5.73
C PRO A 122 -6.43 -0.04 -6.42
N THR A 123 -5.25 -0.68 -6.38
CA THR A 123 -5.09 -2.02 -6.96
C THR A 123 -5.82 -3.08 -6.14
N ALA A 124 -5.77 -3.01 -4.81
CA ALA A 124 -6.54 -3.88 -3.93
C ALA A 124 -8.04 -3.78 -4.18
N GLN A 125 -8.57 -2.54 -4.32
CA GLN A 125 -9.97 -2.29 -4.64
C GLN A 125 -10.36 -2.91 -5.99
N ALA A 126 -9.53 -2.74 -7.02
CA ALA A 126 -9.77 -3.32 -8.33
C ALA A 126 -9.78 -4.85 -8.30
N ILE A 127 -8.83 -5.48 -7.59
CA ILE A 127 -8.78 -6.93 -7.41
C ILE A 127 -10.03 -7.44 -6.70
N MET A 128 -10.45 -6.78 -5.61
CA MET A 128 -11.67 -7.13 -4.89
C MET A 128 -12.91 -7.05 -5.78
N PHE A 129 -13.06 -5.95 -6.52
CA PHE A 129 -14.20 -5.73 -7.38
C PHE A 129 -14.33 -6.79 -8.49
N GLU A 130 -13.21 -7.31 -9.00
CA GLU A 130 -13.20 -8.31 -10.06
C GLU A 130 -13.29 -9.75 -9.54
N THR A 131 -12.76 -10.01 -8.36
CA THR A 131 -12.79 -11.35 -7.74
C THR A 131 -14.22 -11.76 -7.40
N TYR A 132 -15.09 -10.81 -7.06
CA TYR A 132 -16.47 -11.10 -6.68
C TYR A 132 -17.41 -11.00 -7.89
N PRO A 133 -18.39 -11.93 -8.01
CA PRO A 133 -19.42 -11.86 -9.03
C PRO A 133 -20.26 -10.57 -8.87
N PRO A 134 -20.89 -10.07 -9.95
CA PRO A 134 -21.61 -8.78 -9.94
C PRO A 134 -22.59 -8.62 -8.78
N GLU A 135 -23.31 -9.69 -8.43
CA GLU A 135 -24.32 -9.71 -7.36
C GLU A 135 -23.71 -9.53 -5.97
N LYS A 136 -22.43 -9.85 -5.80
CA LYS A 136 -21.69 -9.81 -4.50
C LYS A 136 -20.67 -8.67 -4.42
N ARG A 137 -20.57 -7.81 -5.43
CA ARG A 137 -19.62 -6.68 -5.43
C ARG A 137 -19.89 -5.68 -4.32
N GLY A 138 -21.16 -5.48 -3.94
CA GLY A 138 -21.51 -4.66 -2.77
C GLY A 138 -20.89 -5.18 -1.48
N ASN A 139 -20.92 -6.50 -1.26
CA ASN A 139 -20.28 -7.12 -0.11
C ASN A 139 -18.75 -7.01 -0.16
N ALA A 140 -18.14 -7.16 -1.34
CA ALA A 140 -16.71 -6.96 -1.51
C ALA A 140 -16.28 -5.53 -1.13
N MET A 141 -17.04 -4.53 -1.57
CA MET A 141 -16.75 -3.12 -1.23
C MET A 141 -17.03 -2.82 0.24
N ALA A 142 -18.00 -3.47 0.87
CA ALA A 142 -18.22 -3.37 2.31
C ALA A 142 -17.04 -3.94 3.11
N ILE A 143 -16.52 -5.12 2.74
CA ILE A 143 -15.33 -5.72 3.37
C ILE A 143 -14.11 -4.80 3.17
N PHE A 144 -13.92 -4.25 1.96
CA PHE A 144 -12.85 -3.31 1.67
C PHE A 144 -12.94 -2.06 2.56
N GLY A 145 -14.13 -1.45 2.66
CA GLY A 145 -14.37 -0.28 3.51
C GLY A 145 -14.15 -0.57 5.00
N MET A 146 -14.60 -1.73 5.50
CA MET A 146 -14.30 -2.15 6.89
C MET A 146 -12.80 -2.27 7.13
N GLY A 147 -12.05 -2.89 6.20
CA GLY A 147 -10.60 -2.97 6.32
C GLY A 147 -9.90 -1.62 6.29
N ALA A 148 -10.39 -0.69 5.49
CA ALA A 148 -9.86 0.67 5.45
C ALA A 148 -10.08 1.44 6.77
N MET A 149 -11.09 1.09 7.55
CA MET A 149 -11.35 1.68 8.87
C MET A 149 -10.45 1.13 9.98
N VAL A 150 -9.83 -0.04 9.78
CA VAL A 150 -8.95 -0.67 10.77
C VAL A 150 -7.73 0.21 11.07
N GLY A 151 -7.14 0.84 10.05
CA GLY A 151 -5.97 1.71 10.21
C GLY A 151 -6.22 2.87 11.16
N PRO A 152 -7.18 3.77 10.89
CA PRO A 152 -7.53 4.87 11.79
C PRO A 152 -7.98 4.42 13.18
N ALA A 153 -8.57 3.24 13.30
CA ALA A 153 -9.03 2.71 14.59
C ALA A 153 -7.89 2.17 15.45
N ILE A 154 -6.96 1.43 14.85
CA ILE A 154 -5.89 0.72 15.57
C ILE A 154 -4.57 1.51 15.54
N GLY A 155 -4.27 2.23 14.46
CA GLY A 155 -3.00 2.90 14.25
C GLY A 155 -2.58 3.82 15.40
N PRO A 156 -3.44 4.76 15.86
CA PRO A 156 -3.08 5.65 16.96
C PRO A 156 -2.78 4.92 18.28
N THR A 157 -3.59 3.93 18.62
CA THR A 157 -3.42 3.14 19.85
C THR A 157 -2.14 2.30 19.79
N LEU A 158 -1.90 1.62 18.67
CA LEU A 158 -0.71 0.82 18.45
C LEU A 158 0.54 1.71 18.41
N GLY A 159 0.46 2.85 17.73
CA GLY A 159 1.55 3.82 17.65
C GLY A 159 1.94 4.38 18.99
N GLY A 160 0.97 4.83 19.79
CA GLY A 160 1.19 5.32 21.15
C GLY A 160 1.85 4.25 22.02
N TYR A 161 1.29 3.03 22.02
CA TYR A 161 1.86 1.92 22.78
C TYR A 161 3.33 1.61 22.40
N ILE A 162 3.64 1.59 21.10
CA ILE A 162 5.02 1.31 20.63
C ILE A 162 5.97 2.45 21.05
N VAL A 163 5.56 3.70 20.90
CA VAL A 163 6.39 4.85 21.22
C VAL A 163 6.66 4.95 22.73
N ASP A 164 5.68 4.57 23.56
CA ASP A 164 5.81 4.61 25.02
C ASP A 164 6.64 3.45 25.59
N ASN A 165 6.65 2.29 24.93
CA ASN A 165 7.26 1.06 25.46
C ASN A 165 8.46 0.55 24.66
N ALA A 166 8.74 1.13 23.49
CA ALA A 166 9.79 0.66 22.58
C ALA A 166 10.39 1.82 21.78
N THR A 167 11.22 1.49 20.79
CA THR A 167 11.82 2.49 19.89
C THR A 167 10.89 2.79 18.71
N TRP A 168 10.86 4.05 18.25
CA TRP A 168 10.02 4.48 17.14
C TRP A 168 10.24 3.69 15.85
N GLN A 169 11.43 3.13 15.65
CA GLN A 169 11.76 2.31 14.47
C GLN A 169 10.82 1.11 14.31
N ILE A 170 10.28 0.58 15.42
CA ILE A 170 9.40 -0.59 15.40
C ILE A 170 8.10 -0.31 14.63
N ILE A 171 7.63 0.94 14.57
CA ILE A 171 6.45 1.28 13.78
C ILE A 171 6.61 0.98 12.30
N PHE A 172 7.85 1.03 11.79
CA PHE A 172 8.16 0.65 10.42
C PHE A 172 8.45 -0.85 10.31
N LEU A 173 9.17 -1.41 11.26
CA LEU A 173 9.58 -2.84 11.24
C LEU A 173 8.38 -3.79 11.33
N ILE A 174 7.27 -3.39 11.94
CA ILE A 174 6.03 -4.19 12.01
C ILE A 174 5.43 -4.46 10.62
N ASN A 175 5.71 -3.62 9.63
CA ASN A 175 5.24 -3.81 8.27
C ASN A 175 5.97 -4.95 7.55
N ILE A 176 7.18 -5.33 7.99
CA ILE A 176 8.00 -6.32 7.29
C ILE A 176 7.34 -7.70 7.29
N PRO A 177 6.99 -8.30 8.44
CA PRO A 177 6.35 -9.62 8.43
C PRO A 177 5.01 -9.61 7.67
N ILE A 178 4.21 -8.55 7.79
CA ILE A 178 2.93 -8.42 7.10
C ILE A 178 3.16 -8.31 5.59
N GLY A 179 4.10 -7.45 5.16
CA GLY A 179 4.43 -7.23 3.76
C GLY A 179 5.00 -8.48 3.08
N VAL A 180 5.88 -9.22 3.76
CA VAL A 180 6.43 -10.49 3.24
C VAL A 180 5.32 -11.52 3.06
N VAL A 181 4.44 -11.68 4.04
CA VAL A 181 3.29 -12.60 3.94
C VAL A 181 2.36 -12.18 2.80
N ALA A 182 2.01 -10.89 2.73
CA ALA A 182 1.15 -10.35 1.67
C ALA A 182 1.78 -10.53 0.28
N PHE A 183 3.11 -10.34 0.15
CA PHE A 183 3.84 -10.56 -1.10
C PHE A 183 3.78 -12.04 -1.54
N ILE A 184 4.11 -12.97 -0.63
CA ILE A 184 4.07 -14.41 -0.91
C ILE A 184 2.65 -14.83 -1.30
N MET A 185 1.64 -14.42 -0.54
CA MET A 185 0.24 -14.72 -0.84
C MET A 185 -0.19 -14.11 -2.19
N THR A 186 0.28 -12.92 -2.54
CA THR A 186 0.04 -12.30 -3.85
C THR A 186 0.58 -13.18 -4.97
N MET A 187 1.81 -13.66 -4.81
CA MET A 187 2.42 -14.54 -5.82
C MET A 187 1.72 -15.90 -5.94
N MET A 188 1.09 -16.39 -4.88
CA MET A 188 0.40 -17.68 -4.88
C MET A 188 -1.05 -17.58 -5.37
N PHE A 189 -1.79 -16.56 -4.95
CA PHE A 189 -3.26 -16.55 -5.06
C PHE A 189 -3.82 -15.51 -6.01
N ILE A 190 -3.10 -14.42 -6.33
CA ILE A 190 -3.62 -13.41 -7.26
C ILE A 190 -3.34 -13.85 -8.70
N PRO A 191 -4.38 -14.01 -9.53
CA PRO A 191 -4.23 -14.32 -10.95
C PRO A 191 -3.97 -13.04 -11.76
N ASP A 192 -3.24 -13.19 -12.87
CA ASP A 192 -3.17 -12.14 -13.88
C ASP A 192 -4.40 -12.25 -14.82
N PRO A 193 -5.22 -11.22 -14.95
CA PRO A 193 -6.36 -11.23 -15.85
C PRO A 193 -5.89 -11.29 -17.31
N LYS A 194 -6.40 -12.29 -18.07
CA LYS A 194 -6.03 -12.50 -19.47
C LYS A 194 -6.51 -11.41 -20.43
N TYR A 195 -7.45 -10.56 -19.98
CA TYR A 195 -8.06 -9.49 -20.79
C TYR A 195 -7.30 -8.16 -20.73
N ILE A 196 -6.27 -8.03 -19.89
CA ILE A 196 -5.46 -6.82 -19.83
C ILE A 196 -4.56 -6.79 -21.08
N GLU A 197 -4.98 -6.00 -22.07
CA GLU A 197 -4.14 -5.68 -23.22
C GLU A 197 -3.04 -4.70 -22.80
N ARG A 198 -1.82 -4.92 -23.28
CA ARG A 198 -0.72 -3.98 -23.04
C ARG A 198 -1.06 -2.62 -23.65
N PRO A 199 -0.84 -1.52 -22.93
CA PRO A 199 -1.14 -0.20 -23.44
C PRO A 199 -0.32 0.06 -24.70
N LYS A 200 -1.02 0.44 -25.79
CA LYS A 200 -0.40 0.84 -27.06
C LYS A 200 0.10 2.29 -27.04
N VAL A 201 -0.33 3.05 -26.02
CA VAL A 201 -0.04 4.48 -25.87
C VAL A 201 0.87 4.67 -24.66
N GLY A 202 1.88 5.53 -24.79
CA GLY A 202 2.76 5.91 -23.68
C GLY A 202 2.03 6.70 -22.58
N VAL A 203 2.74 6.98 -21.51
CA VAL A 203 2.24 7.81 -20.41
C VAL A 203 1.93 9.22 -20.94
N ASP A 204 0.77 9.76 -20.60
CA ASP A 204 0.43 11.16 -20.86
C ASP A 204 1.17 12.06 -19.86
N TRP A 205 2.41 12.41 -20.22
CA TRP A 205 3.27 13.27 -19.40
C TRP A 205 2.72 14.69 -19.25
N ILE A 206 1.91 15.16 -20.22
CA ILE A 206 1.31 16.50 -20.16
C ILE A 206 0.18 16.50 -19.14
N GLY A 207 -0.71 15.51 -19.19
CA GLY A 207 -1.79 15.36 -18.20
C GLY A 207 -1.24 15.18 -16.79
N LEU A 208 -0.13 14.41 -16.63
CA LEU A 208 0.52 14.21 -15.34
C LEU A 208 1.14 15.50 -14.79
N GLY A 209 1.71 16.32 -15.65
CA GLY A 209 2.35 17.60 -15.25
C GLY A 209 1.37 18.72 -14.93
N LEU A 210 0.09 18.55 -15.31
CA LEU A 210 -0.99 19.51 -15.01
C LEU A 210 -1.80 19.13 -13.74
N MET A 211 -1.53 18.00 -13.12
CA MET A 211 -2.12 17.55 -11.85
C MET A 211 -1.32 18.03 -10.64
#